data_de0e01f83393eaa35125228cfb184bc0
#
_entry.id   de0e01f83393eaa35125228cfb184bc0
#
_cell.length_a   1.000
_cell.length_b   1.000
_cell.length_c   1.000
_cell.angle_alpha   90.00
_cell.angle_beta   90.00
_cell.angle_gamma   90.00
#
_symmetry.space_group_name_H-M   'P 1'
#
loop_
_entity.id
_entity.type
_entity.pdbx_description
1 polymer ?
#
loop_
_entity_poly.entity_id
_entity_poly.type
_entity_poly.pdbx_seq_one_letter_code
_entity_poly.pdbx_strand_id
1 'polypeptide(L)'
;MKEKNEYRICTSFNWTSKFAEEMKTCFFNSGFKFKNFKGLDNRNAKEKSELISEAEVVILAGGHVPTQNIFFQQINLKNELKTSNKIIIGFSAGSMNGSEEVYAQPELQGESLDPNYKRFLKALGITKSQILPHYNLIKNEDLDGKRLFEEITYTDSFGRAFITLNDGCYLYGDGQYEIVYGESFIISDEQLENVMKNVQATAKELIEKIDIELEKYVAPVPKKSMTMKERIDKAKTKLSEKNHKKLN
;
A
#
# COMPACT_ATOMS: atom_id res chain seq x y z
N MET A 1 3.91 21.74 -18.83
CA MET A 1 3.95 20.81 -17.71
C MET A 1 5.41 20.50 -17.46
N LYS A 2 5.92 20.77 -16.26
CA LYS A 2 7.31 20.48 -15.90
C LYS A 2 7.44 18.96 -15.75
N GLU A 3 8.28 18.35 -16.56
CA GLU A 3 8.70 16.96 -16.39
C GLU A 3 9.53 16.86 -15.11
N LYS A 4 8.85 16.48 -14.02
CA LYS A 4 9.50 16.12 -12.77
C LYS A 4 9.19 14.66 -12.52
N ASN A 5 10.14 13.77 -12.73
CA ASN A 5 9.95 12.38 -12.32
C ASN A 5 11.30 11.68 -12.14
N GLU A 6 11.78 11.64 -10.92
CA GLU A 6 12.87 10.77 -10.50
C GLU A 6 12.35 9.73 -9.52
N TYR A 7 12.59 8.46 -9.80
CA TYR A 7 12.13 7.35 -8.98
C TYR A 7 13.31 6.48 -8.53
N ARG A 8 13.23 5.92 -7.31
CA ARG A 8 14.33 5.13 -6.77
C ARG A 8 13.81 3.92 -6.01
N ILE A 9 14.51 2.79 -6.15
CA ILE A 9 14.19 1.53 -5.52
C ILE A 9 15.17 1.28 -4.38
N CYS A 10 14.64 0.99 -3.19
CA CYS A 10 15.41 0.49 -2.06
C CYS A 10 15.20 -1.01 -1.93
N THR A 11 16.26 -1.80 -2.06
CA THR A 11 16.23 -3.23 -1.82
C THR A 11 17.45 -3.68 -1.04
N SER A 12 17.40 -4.87 -0.50
CA SER A 12 18.39 -5.33 0.45
C SER A 12 19.45 -6.27 -0.08
N PHE A 13 19.60 -6.64 -1.33
CA PHE A 13 20.68 -7.54 -1.76
C PHE A 13 20.90 -7.67 -3.28
N ASN A 14 21.90 -8.46 -3.69
CA ASN A 14 22.55 -8.68 -4.99
C ASN A 14 21.66 -8.81 -6.26
N TRP A 15 20.37 -8.85 -6.12
CA TRP A 15 19.38 -8.95 -7.21
C TRP A 15 18.93 -7.60 -7.75
N THR A 16 19.34 -6.52 -7.12
CA THR A 16 18.74 -5.19 -7.27
C THR A 16 18.79 -4.67 -8.69
N SER A 17 19.86 -4.88 -9.42
CA SER A 17 19.99 -4.29 -10.76
C SER A 17 19.00 -4.90 -11.75
N LYS A 18 18.87 -6.23 -11.77
CA LYS A 18 17.92 -6.93 -12.66
C LYS A 18 16.49 -6.62 -12.25
N PHE A 19 16.20 -6.70 -10.97
CA PHE A 19 14.89 -6.39 -10.44
C PHE A 19 14.50 -4.93 -10.69
N ALA A 20 15.45 -3.99 -10.54
CA ALA A 20 15.20 -2.58 -10.83
C ALA A 20 14.84 -2.35 -12.31
N GLU A 21 15.51 -3.00 -13.25
CA GLU A 21 15.18 -2.90 -14.68
C GLU A 21 13.83 -3.57 -15.01
N GLU A 22 13.49 -4.69 -14.37
CA GLU A 22 12.19 -5.34 -14.50
C GLU A 22 11.07 -4.43 -13.99
N MET A 23 11.22 -3.86 -12.80
CA MET A 23 10.27 -2.92 -12.22
C MET A 23 10.11 -1.67 -13.08
N LYS A 24 11.20 -1.09 -13.56
CA LYS A 24 11.18 0.03 -14.49
C LYS A 24 10.38 -0.29 -15.75
N THR A 25 10.59 -1.49 -16.29
CA THR A 25 9.87 -1.99 -17.47
C THR A 25 8.38 -2.15 -17.17
N CYS A 26 8.00 -2.73 -16.02
CA CYS A 26 6.61 -2.86 -15.60
C CYS A 26 5.92 -1.51 -15.49
N PHE A 27 6.53 -0.53 -14.83
CA PHE A 27 5.98 0.82 -14.73
C PHE A 27 5.86 1.48 -16.10
N PHE A 28 6.88 1.36 -16.95
CA PHE A 28 6.84 1.92 -18.29
C PHE A 28 5.70 1.33 -19.12
N ASN A 29 5.53 0.01 -19.10
CA ASN A 29 4.43 -0.68 -19.78
C ASN A 29 3.05 -0.29 -19.24
N SER A 30 2.99 0.12 -17.96
CA SER A 30 1.77 0.64 -17.34
C SER A 30 1.54 2.14 -17.60
N GLY A 31 2.32 2.77 -18.47
CA GLY A 31 2.16 4.16 -18.89
C GLY A 31 2.90 5.19 -18.05
N PHE A 32 3.67 4.77 -17.03
CA PHE A 32 4.48 5.68 -16.23
C PHE A 32 5.81 5.97 -16.91
N LYS A 33 6.18 7.25 -17.00
CA LYS A 33 7.46 7.68 -17.57
C LYS A 33 8.33 8.28 -16.47
N PHE A 34 9.53 7.75 -16.34
CA PHE A 34 10.51 8.22 -15.37
C PHE A 34 11.70 8.87 -16.07
N LYS A 35 12.12 10.02 -15.59
CA LYS A 35 13.35 10.66 -16.07
C LYS A 35 14.58 9.84 -15.68
N ASN A 36 14.63 9.44 -14.42
CA ASN A 36 15.68 8.59 -13.87
C ASN A 36 15.06 7.49 -13.01
N PHE A 37 15.66 6.31 -13.07
CA PHE A 37 15.27 5.16 -12.27
C PHE A 37 16.55 4.53 -11.73
N LYS A 38 16.81 4.70 -10.43
CA LYS A 38 18.06 4.27 -9.80
C LYS A 38 17.78 3.29 -8.66
N GLY A 39 18.55 2.23 -8.55
CA GLY A 39 18.49 1.28 -7.44
C GLY A 39 19.38 1.76 -6.27
N LEU A 40 18.91 1.53 -5.05
CA LEU A 40 19.67 1.71 -3.82
C LEU A 40 19.82 0.35 -3.12
N ASP A 41 21.04 -0.10 -2.93
CA ASP A 41 21.38 -1.33 -2.22
C ASP A 41 22.72 -1.21 -1.48
N ASN A 42 23.26 -2.33 -0.98
CA ASN A 42 24.51 -2.34 -0.23
C ASN A 42 25.72 -1.78 -1.00
N ARG A 43 25.71 -1.83 -2.33
CA ARG A 43 26.83 -1.38 -3.19
C ARG A 43 26.96 0.14 -3.19
N ASN A 44 25.83 0.84 -3.09
CA ASN A 44 25.78 2.31 -3.12
C ASN A 44 25.10 2.92 -1.88
N ALA A 45 25.03 2.17 -0.77
CA ALA A 45 24.43 2.61 0.49
C ALA A 45 24.99 3.95 1.02
N LYS A 46 26.22 4.29 0.67
CA LYS A 46 26.85 5.58 1.04
C LYS A 46 26.22 6.77 0.32
N GLU A 47 25.63 6.55 -0.83
CA GLU A 47 24.95 7.57 -1.66
C GLU A 47 23.47 7.78 -1.28
N LYS A 48 22.99 7.08 -0.25
CA LYS A 48 21.57 7.03 0.14
C LYS A 48 20.92 8.41 0.26
N SER A 49 21.58 9.35 0.96
CA SER A 49 21.00 10.67 1.24
C SER A 49 20.86 11.49 -0.05
N GLU A 50 21.83 11.45 -0.94
CA GLU A 50 21.75 12.07 -2.26
C GLU A 50 20.64 11.41 -3.07
N LEU A 51 20.71 10.07 -3.19
CA LEU A 51 19.74 9.28 -3.94
C LEU A 51 18.31 9.50 -3.46
N ILE A 52 18.06 9.52 -2.15
CA ILE A 52 16.74 9.73 -1.60
C ILE A 52 16.31 11.20 -1.73
N SER A 53 17.20 12.16 -1.51
CA SER A 53 16.84 13.59 -1.59
C SER A 53 16.35 13.99 -2.98
N GLU A 54 16.93 13.44 -4.03
CA GLU A 54 16.55 13.71 -5.42
C GLU A 54 15.28 12.94 -5.88
N ALA A 55 14.87 11.89 -5.16
CA ALA A 55 13.71 11.10 -5.54
C ALA A 55 12.40 11.81 -5.23
N GLU A 56 11.41 11.75 -6.12
CA GLU A 56 10.02 12.12 -5.87
C GLU A 56 9.21 10.92 -5.39
N VAL A 57 9.59 9.72 -5.84
CA VAL A 57 8.98 8.45 -5.41
C VAL A 57 10.07 7.51 -4.92
N VAL A 58 9.83 6.89 -3.78
CA VAL A 58 10.67 5.82 -3.24
C VAL A 58 9.90 4.52 -3.29
N ILE A 59 10.48 3.52 -3.97
CA ILE A 59 9.90 2.19 -4.07
C ILE A 59 10.63 1.27 -3.12
N LEU A 60 9.90 0.73 -2.14
CA LEU A 60 10.37 -0.32 -1.24
C LEU A 60 10.05 -1.67 -1.89
N ALA A 61 11.06 -2.33 -2.41
CA ALA A 61 10.89 -3.58 -3.15
C ALA A 61 10.60 -4.77 -2.23
N GLY A 62 10.23 -5.90 -2.83
CA GLY A 62 10.05 -7.16 -2.13
C GLY A 62 11.37 -7.83 -1.73
N GLY A 63 11.27 -8.95 -1.05
CA GLY A 63 12.38 -9.78 -0.60
C GLY A 63 12.08 -10.39 0.77
N HIS A 64 13.09 -10.93 1.44
CA HIS A 64 12.96 -11.48 2.78
C HIS A 64 12.84 -10.35 3.83
N VAL A 65 11.78 -10.34 4.60
CA VAL A 65 11.41 -9.24 5.51
C VAL A 65 12.50 -8.88 6.51
N PRO A 66 13.08 -9.82 7.29
CA PRO A 66 14.16 -9.50 8.24
C PRO A 66 15.41 -8.94 7.57
N THR A 67 15.81 -9.53 6.44
CA THR A 67 17.01 -9.09 5.71
C THR A 67 16.85 -7.66 5.19
N GLN A 68 15.70 -7.34 4.65
CA GLN A 68 15.40 -6.00 4.18
C GLN A 68 15.31 -5.00 5.35
N ASN A 69 14.71 -5.41 6.47
CA ASN A 69 14.63 -4.59 7.67
C ASN A 69 16.02 -4.20 8.19
N ILE A 70 16.94 -5.17 8.28
CA ILE A 70 18.34 -4.91 8.66
C ILE A 70 18.97 -3.87 7.74
N PHE A 71 18.82 -4.00 6.44
CA PHE A 71 19.34 -3.02 5.48
C PHE A 71 18.74 -1.62 5.69
N PHE A 72 17.43 -1.52 5.86
CA PHE A 72 16.76 -0.25 6.14
C PHE A 72 17.26 0.43 7.43
N GLN A 73 17.53 -0.37 8.47
CA GLN A 73 18.14 0.13 9.70
C GLN A 73 19.59 0.61 9.46
N GLN A 74 20.40 -0.18 8.74
CA GLN A 74 21.80 0.17 8.45
C GLN A 74 21.94 1.50 7.71
N ILE A 75 21.06 1.76 6.74
CA ILE A 75 21.04 3.02 6.01
C ILE A 75 20.24 4.12 6.70
N ASN A 76 19.67 3.84 7.87
CA ASN A 76 18.82 4.79 8.60
C ASN A 76 17.67 5.35 7.74
N LEU A 77 17.06 4.50 6.91
CA LEU A 77 16.07 4.88 5.92
C LEU A 77 14.88 5.64 6.53
N LYS A 78 14.43 5.25 7.72
CA LYS A 78 13.34 5.93 8.44
C LYS A 78 13.56 7.44 8.57
N ASN A 79 14.76 7.87 8.91
CA ASN A 79 15.07 9.28 9.07
C ASN A 79 15.22 9.99 7.72
N GLU A 80 15.79 9.32 6.71
CA GLU A 80 15.88 9.86 5.36
C GLU A 80 14.48 10.15 4.76
N LEU A 81 13.49 9.29 5.06
CA LEU A 81 12.12 9.45 4.56
C LEU A 81 11.31 10.50 5.34
N LYS A 82 11.54 10.67 6.65
CA LYS A 82 10.79 11.62 7.50
C LYS A 82 10.92 13.07 7.08
N THR A 83 12.04 13.46 6.52
CA THR A 83 12.36 14.84 6.13
C THR A 83 11.87 15.21 4.74
N SER A 84 11.18 14.30 4.07
CA SER A 84 10.88 14.44 2.65
C SER A 84 9.40 14.21 2.34
N ASN A 85 8.80 15.12 1.59
CA ASN A 85 7.45 14.96 1.06
C ASN A 85 7.51 14.11 -0.22
N LYS A 86 7.55 12.78 -0.06
CA LYS A 86 7.72 11.80 -1.15
C LYS A 86 6.55 10.85 -1.22
N ILE A 87 6.28 10.34 -2.41
CA ILE A 87 5.40 9.19 -2.58
C ILE A 87 6.22 7.93 -2.25
N ILE A 88 5.70 7.10 -1.37
CA ILE A 88 6.32 5.83 -1.00
C ILE A 88 5.43 4.69 -1.47
N ILE A 89 6.00 3.75 -2.22
CA ILE A 89 5.29 2.58 -2.73
C ILE A 89 6.00 1.33 -2.19
N GLY A 90 5.30 0.53 -1.41
CA GLY A 90 5.81 -0.74 -0.89
C GLY A 90 5.27 -1.94 -1.65
N PHE A 91 6.14 -2.89 -1.99
CA PHE A 91 5.78 -4.18 -2.58
C PHE A 91 6.23 -5.32 -1.64
N SER A 92 5.34 -6.29 -1.36
CA SER A 92 5.67 -7.48 -0.56
C SER A 92 6.37 -7.08 0.74
N ALA A 93 7.58 -7.58 1.02
CA ALA A 93 8.37 -7.23 2.21
C ALA A 93 8.55 -5.71 2.38
N GLY A 94 8.62 -4.94 1.29
CA GLY A 94 8.70 -3.48 1.34
C GLY A 94 7.44 -2.83 1.89
N SER A 95 6.26 -3.38 1.58
CA SER A 95 5.00 -2.93 2.19
C SER A 95 4.90 -3.32 3.66
N MET A 96 5.36 -4.52 4.02
CA MET A 96 5.40 -4.99 5.42
C MET A 96 6.32 -4.12 6.27
N ASN A 97 7.54 -3.84 5.81
CA ASN A 97 8.50 -2.95 6.49
C ASN A 97 8.07 -1.48 6.52
N GLY A 98 6.99 -1.11 5.84
CA GLY A 98 6.36 0.22 5.94
C GLY A 98 5.73 0.49 7.31
N SER A 99 5.31 -0.53 8.05
CA SER A 99 4.67 -0.40 9.37
C SER A 99 5.62 0.14 10.44
N GLU A 100 5.09 0.50 11.59
CA GLU A 100 5.92 0.90 12.73
C GLU A 100 6.64 -0.30 13.36
N GLU A 101 5.93 -1.40 13.51
CA GLU A 101 6.43 -2.71 13.86
C GLU A 101 6.01 -3.69 12.77
N VAL A 102 6.95 -4.40 12.17
CA VAL A 102 6.65 -5.38 11.13
C VAL A 102 6.57 -6.78 11.73
N TYR A 103 5.54 -7.51 11.37
CA TYR A 103 5.49 -8.95 11.59
C TYR A 103 6.31 -9.64 10.52
N ALA A 104 7.47 -10.14 10.89
CA ALA A 104 8.31 -10.97 10.05
C ALA A 104 7.77 -12.41 10.09
N GLN A 105 6.73 -12.68 9.28
CA GLN A 105 6.22 -14.03 9.11
C GLN A 105 7.37 -14.92 8.65
N PRO A 106 7.57 -16.13 9.21
CA PRO A 106 8.58 -17.04 8.71
C PRO A 106 8.34 -17.41 7.26
N GLU A 107 9.40 -17.38 6.47
CA GLU A 107 9.38 -17.65 5.03
C GLU A 107 10.36 -18.78 4.66
N LEU A 108 11.49 -18.87 5.38
CA LEU A 108 12.53 -19.82 5.08
C LEU A 108 12.47 -21.04 6.01
N GLN A 109 12.85 -22.18 5.48
CA GLN A 109 12.88 -23.40 6.25
C GLN A 109 13.77 -23.27 7.49
N GLY A 110 13.27 -23.69 8.63
CA GLY A 110 13.91 -23.57 9.93
C GLY A 110 13.53 -22.32 10.72
N GLU A 111 13.03 -21.28 10.10
CA GLU A 111 12.69 -20.02 10.78
C GLU A 111 11.53 -20.16 11.76
N SER A 112 10.57 -21.04 11.47
CA SER A 112 9.44 -21.28 12.38
C SER A 112 9.85 -22.04 13.63
N LEU A 113 10.96 -22.77 13.57
CA LEU A 113 11.48 -23.60 14.64
C LEU A 113 12.62 -22.94 15.43
N ASP A 114 13.24 -21.88 14.89
CA ASP A 114 14.32 -21.17 15.55
C ASP A 114 13.78 -20.31 16.71
N PRO A 115 14.12 -20.62 17.98
CA PRO A 115 13.68 -19.83 19.12
C PRO A 115 14.25 -18.41 19.15
N ASN A 116 15.29 -18.13 18.36
CA ASN A 116 15.89 -16.81 18.24
C ASN A 116 15.31 -15.99 17.09
N TYR A 117 14.46 -16.58 16.26
CA TYR A 117 13.82 -15.86 15.17
C TYR A 117 12.87 -14.79 15.69
N LYS A 118 13.15 -13.53 15.34
CA LYS A 118 12.37 -12.40 15.81
C LYS A 118 11.17 -12.17 14.90
N ARG A 119 9.99 -12.57 15.37
CA ARG A 119 8.70 -12.38 14.68
C ARG A 119 8.34 -10.92 14.47
N PHE A 120 8.77 -10.03 15.37
CA PHE A 120 8.40 -8.63 15.36
C PHE A 120 9.64 -7.75 15.40
N LEU A 121 9.73 -6.83 14.45
CA LEU A 121 10.88 -5.96 14.27
C LEU A 121 10.42 -4.51 14.17
N LYS A 122 11.18 -3.58 14.75
CA LYS A 122 10.96 -2.15 14.49
C LYS A 122 11.21 -1.86 13.01
N ALA A 123 10.28 -1.11 12.40
CA ALA A 123 10.34 -0.82 10.98
C ALA A 123 10.19 0.68 10.67
N LEU A 124 9.77 1.06 9.49
CA LEU A 124 9.86 2.44 9.01
C LEU A 124 8.85 3.37 9.67
N GLY A 125 7.66 2.89 10.04
CA GLY A 125 6.60 3.70 10.65
C GLY A 125 5.98 4.69 9.67
N ILE A 126 5.81 4.27 8.43
CA ILE A 126 5.10 4.98 7.36
C ILE A 126 3.61 4.68 7.48
N THR A 127 3.27 3.42 7.79
CA THR A 127 1.90 2.95 8.04
C THR A 127 1.74 2.52 9.50
N LYS A 128 0.50 2.56 9.98
CA LYS A 128 0.11 2.01 11.29
C LYS A 128 -0.24 0.53 11.17
N SER A 129 -0.83 0.15 10.05
CA SER A 129 -1.26 -1.21 9.78
C SER A 129 -0.09 -2.15 9.52
N GLN A 130 -0.16 -3.35 10.08
CA GLN A 130 0.73 -4.46 9.74
C GLN A 130 0.11 -5.25 8.59
N ILE A 131 0.82 -5.33 7.46
CA ILE A 131 0.32 -5.93 6.22
C ILE A 131 0.93 -7.32 6.05
N LEU A 132 0.13 -8.28 5.60
CA LEU A 132 0.54 -9.59 5.11
C LEU A 132 0.11 -9.73 3.64
N PRO A 133 1.02 -9.50 2.68
CA PRO A 133 0.72 -9.62 1.26
C PRO A 133 0.63 -11.09 0.81
N HIS A 134 0.18 -11.30 -0.43
CA HIS A 134 0.13 -12.61 -1.10
C HIS A 134 -0.79 -13.65 -0.43
N TYR A 135 -1.74 -13.22 0.40
CA TYR A 135 -2.56 -14.14 1.21
C TYR A 135 -3.22 -15.25 0.37
N ASN A 136 -3.79 -14.93 -0.77
CA ASN A 136 -4.42 -15.91 -1.66
C ASN A 136 -3.44 -16.98 -2.19
N LEU A 137 -2.16 -16.68 -2.26
CA LEU A 137 -1.13 -17.61 -2.72
C LEU A 137 -0.60 -18.50 -1.59
N ILE A 138 -0.38 -17.92 -0.40
CA ILE A 138 0.36 -18.60 0.69
C ILE A 138 -0.55 -19.11 1.82
N LYS A 139 -1.84 -18.82 1.81
CA LYS A 139 -2.77 -19.19 2.91
C LYS A 139 -2.85 -20.67 3.22
N ASN A 140 -2.52 -21.54 2.26
CA ASN A 140 -2.56 -22.98 2.42
C ASN A 140 -1.17 -23.61 2.48
N GLU A 141 -0.12 -22.81 2.59
CA GLU A 141 1.25 -23.32 2.64
C GLU A 141 1.60 -23.87 4.02
N ASP A 142 2.53 -24.83 4.00
CA ASP A 142 3.14 -25.41 5.18
C ASP A 142 4.60 -24.98 5.26
N LEU A 143 5.07 -24.66 6.46
CA LEU A 143 6.46 -24.34 6.74
C LEU A 143 6.94 -25.17 7.95
N ASP A 144 8.06 -25.87 7.81
CA ASP A 144 8.65 -26.69 8.87
C ASP A 144 7.68 -27.72 9.49
N GLY A 145 6.74 -28.23 8.67
CA GLY A 145 5.72 -29.19 9.08
C GLY A 145 4.53 -28.59 9.83
N LYS A 146 4.37 -27.28 9.79
CA LYS A 146 3.23 -26.55 10.37
C LYS A 146 2.48 -25.79 9.29
N ARG A 147 1.17 -25.66 9.45
CA ARG A 147 0.35 -24.76 8.64
C ARG A 147 0.77 -23.32 8.89
N LEU A 148 1.18 -22.61 7.82
CA LEU A 148 1.75 -21.27 7.95
C LEU A 148 0.79 -20.27 8.62
N PHE A 149 -0.49 -20.33 8.30
CA PHE A 149 -1.48 -19.41 8.90
C PHE A 149 -2.07 -19.97 10.18
N GLU A 150 -2.62 -21.16 10.16
CA GLU A 150 -3.41 -21.71 11.26
C GLU A 150 -2.57 -22.00 12.51
N GLU A 151 -1.32 -22.45 12.33
CA GLU A 151 -0.48 -22.86 13.46
C GLU A 151 0.63 -21.84 13.81
N ILE A 152 0.94 -20.93 12.89
CA ILE A 152 1.99 -19.93 13.12
C ILE A 152 1.37 -18.53 13.20
N THR A 153 0.81 -18.03 12.09
CA THR A 153 0.38 -16.63 11.99
C THR A 153 -0.78 -16.29 12.91
N TYR A 154 -1.77 -17.18 13.05
CA TYR A 154 -2.90 -16.95 13.96
C TYR A 154 -2.43 -16.89 15.41
N THR A 155 -1.54 -17.79 15.81
CA THR A 155 -0.93 -17.75 17.16
C THR A 155 -0.14 -16.45 17.39
N ASP A 156 0.63 -16.00 16.39
CA ASP A 156 1.41 -14.77 16.46
C ASP A 156 0.51 -13.50 16.47
N SER A 157 -0.76 -13.63 16.09
CA SER A 157 -1.72 -12.50 16.06
C SER A 157 -2.33 -12.17 17.42
N PHE A 158 -2.06 -12.94 18.46
CA PHE A 158 -2.62 -12.68 19.78
C PHE A 158 -2.25 -11.28 20.30
N GLY A 159 -3.25 -10.46 20.62
CA GLY A 159 -3.09 -9.06 21.01
C GLY A 159 -2.60 -8.13 19.88
N ARG A 160 -2.73 -8.55 18.63
CA ARG A 160 -2.29 -7.84 17.41
C ARG A 160 -3.32 -7.98 16.30
N ALA A 161 -3.19 -7.15 15.28
CA ALA A 161 -4.01 -7.26 14.07
C ALA A 161 -3.13 -7.18 12.82
N PHE A 162 -3.29 -8.13 11.92
CA PHE A 162 -2.64 -8.17 10.62
C PHE A 162 -3.67 -8.00 9.52
N ILE A 163 -3.43 -7.12 8.56
CA ILE A 163 -4.26 -6.97 7.37
C ILE A 163 -3.67 -7.82 6.25
N THR A 164 -4.36 -8.89 5.87
CA THR A 164 -3.94 -9.70 4.73
C THR A 164 -4.40 -9.03 3.44
N LEU A 165 -3.55 -9.02 2.44
CA LEU A 165 -3.84 -8.51 1.11
C LEU A 165 -3.66 -9.61 0.07
N ASN A 166 -4.68 -9.81 -0.76
CA ASN A 166 -4.53 -10.60 -1.98
C ASN A 166 -3.72 -9.81 -3.02
N ASP A 167 -3.11 -10.52 -3.99
CA ASP A 167 -2.42 -9.86 -5.08
C ASP A 167 -3.40 -8.98 -5.88
N GLY A 168 -2.95 -7.78 -6.23
CA GLY A 168 -3.78 -6.74 -6.84
C GLY A 168 -4.50 -5.83 -5.84
N CYS A 169 -4.44 -6.15 -4.53
CA CYS A 169 -4.95 -5.28 -3.49
C CYS A 169 -3.85 -4.39 -2.92
N TYR A 170 -4.22 -3.27 -2.32
CA TYR A 170 -3.25 -2.35 -1.71
C TYR A 170 -3.84 -1.57 -0.53
N LEU A 171 -2.96 -1.11 0.34
CA LEU A 171 -3.24 -0.14 1.38
C LEU A 171 -2.79 1.24 0.89
N TYR A 172 -3.68 2.21 0.91
CA TYR A 172 -3.36 3.63 0.69
C TYR A 172 -3.35 4.35 2.04
N GLY A 173 -2.35 5.18 2.26
CA GLY A 173 -2.25 6.03 3.43
C GLY A 173 -1.78 7.44 3.06
N ASP A 174 -2.35 8.46 3.68
CA ASP A 174 -1.96 9.86 3.52
C ASP A 174 -1.35 10.47 4.80
N GLY A 175 -1.08 9.62 5.80
CA GLY A 175 -0.57 9.99 7.11
C GLY A 175 -1.66 10.31 8.15
N GLN A 176 -2.91 10.51 7.75
CA GLN A 176 -4.05 10.71 8.65
C GLN A 176 -4.88 9.44 8.80
N TYR A 177 -5.23 8.83 7.70
CA TYR A 177 -6.00 7.58 7.62
C TYR A 177 -5.37 6.61 6.62
N GLU A 178 -5.78 5.35 6.75
CA GLU A 178 -5.37 4.26 5.88
C GLU A 178 -6.61 3.58 5.32
N ILE A 179 -6.62 3.30 4.03
CA ILE A 179 -7.74 2.67 3.32
C ILE A 179 -7.21 1.46 2.56
N VAL A 180 -7.87 0.32 2.75
CA VAL A 180 -7.58 -0.90 1.99
C VAL A 180 -8.46 -0.94 0.75
N TYR A 181 -7.85 -1.21 -0.39
CA TYR A 181 -8.53 -1.42 -1.66
C TYR A 181 -8.36 -2.87 -2.11
N GLY A 182 -9.48 -3.52 -2.38
CA GLY A 182 -9.56 -4.91 -2.80
C GLY A 182 -9.92 -5.88 -1.69
N GLU A 183 -9.93 -7.17 -2.02
CA GLU A 183 -10.31 -8.21 -1.08
C GLU A 183 -9.21 -8.42 -0.03
N SER A 184 -9.58 -8.27 1.22
CA SER A 184 -8.67 -8.32 2.35
C SER A 184 -9.36 -8.90 3.59
N PHE A 185 -8.53 -9.41 4.50
CA PHE A 185 -8.99 -9.99 5.77
C PHE A 185 -8.17 -9.41 6.92
N ILE A 186 -8.73 -9.40 8.11
CA ILE A 186 -8.00 -9.12 9.35
C ILE A 186 -7.78 -10.44 10.07
N ILE A 187 -6.56 -10.67 10.50
CA ILE A 187 -6.20 -11.73 11.43
C ILE A 187 -5.90 -11.04 12.77
N SER A 188 -6.71 -11.34 13.77
CA SER A 188 -6.51 -10.82 15.13
C SER A 188 -7.00 -11.83 16.14
N ASP A 189 -6.27 -11.96 17.24
CA ASP A 189 -6.62 -12.85 18.34
C ASP A 189 -7.01 -14.27 17.85
N GLU A 190 -6.20 -14.82 16.96
CA GLU A 190 -6.38 -16.15 16.33
C GLU A 190 -7.62 -16.27 15.41
N GLN A 191 -8.23 -15.16 15.04
CA GLN A 191 -9.44 -15.13 14.18
C GLN A 191 -9.17 -14.46 12.84
N LEU A 192 -9.84 -14.92 11.81
CA LEU A 192 -9.83 -14.34 10.47
C LEU A 192 -11.17 -13.67 10.17
N GLU A 193 -11.15 -12.36 9.92
CA GLU A 193 -12.33 -11.59 9.58
C GLU A 193 -12.22 -10.93 8.20
N ASN A 194 -13.31 -10.94 7.44
CA ASN A 194 -13.35 -10.28 6.14
C ASN A 194 -13.56 -8.76 6.31
N VAL A 195 -12.56 -7.96 5.94
CA VAL A 195 -12.59 -6.49 6.07
C VAL A 195 -13.76 -5.88 5.29
N MET A 196 -14.03 -6.38 4.09
CA MET A 196 -15.10 -5.83 3.24
C MET A 196 -16.50 -6.04 3.83
N LYS A 197 -16.73 -7.17 4.52
CA LYS A 197 -18.03 -7.39 5.19
C LYS A 197 -18.22 -6.41 6.35
N ASN A 198 -17.17 -6.17 7.12
CA ASN A 198 -17.21 -5.24 8.25
C ASN A 198 -17.38 -3.79 7.77
N VAL A 199 -16.65 -3.38 6.73
CA VAL A 199 -16.79 -2.04 6.11
C VAL A 199 -18.20 -1.85 5.53
N GLN A 200 -18.75 -2.84 4.84
CA GLN A 200 -20.11 -2.77 4.30
C GLN A 200 -21.19 -2.69 5.40
N ALA A 201 -21.02 -3.46 6.48
CA ALA A 201 -21.91 -3.38 7.63
C ALA A 201 -21.85 -1.99 8.28
N THR A 202 -20.66 -1.48 8.56
CA THR A 202 -20.46 -0.15 9.14
C THR A 202 -20.94 0.97 8.23
N ALA A 203 -20.70 0.86 6.91
CA ALA A 203 -21.22 1.83 5.94
C ALA A 203 -22.75 1.81 5.88
N LYS A 204 -23.36 0.63 5.95
CA LYS A 204 -24.81 0.51 5.99
C LYS A 204 -25.40 1.16 7.25
N GLU A 205 -24.83 0.89 8.42
CA GLU A 205 -25.23 1.53 9.68
C GLU A 205 -25.06 3.06 9.64
N LEU A 206 -23.98 3.55 9.01
CA LEU A 206 -23.73 4.97 8.85
C LEU A 206 -24.75 5.62 7.91
N ILE A 207 -25.07 4.97 6.79
CA ILE A 207 -26.10 5.43 5.85
C ILE A 207 -27.45 5.47 6.53
N GLU A 208 -27.84 4.43 7.26
CA GLU A 208 -29.09 4.41 8.03
C GLU A 208 -29.17 5.54 9.06
N LYS A 209 -28.06 5.84 9.75
CA LYS A 209 -27.99 6.97 10.70
C LYS A 209 -28.10 8.33 9.99
N ILE A 210 -27.46 8.48 8.83
CA ILE A 210 -27.51 9.70 8.01
C ILE A 210 -28.94 9.90 7.47
N ASP A 211 -29.59 8.86 7.00
CA ASP A 211 -30.97 8.93 6.50
C ASP A 211 -31.94 9.34 7.61
N ILE A 212 -31.80 8.78 8.83
CA ILE A 212 -32.58 9.18 10.00
C ILE A 212 -32.36 10.65 10.40
N GLU A 213 -31.14 11.13 10.29
CA GLU A 213 -30.82 12.54 10.54
C GLU A 213 -31.36 13.45 9.46
N LEU A 214 -31.28 13.05 8.18
CA LEU A 214 -31.79 13.80 7.03
C LEU A 214 -33.31 13.90 7.05
N GLU A 215 -34.04 12.87 7.52
CA GLU A 215 -35.50 12.92 7.70
C GLU A 215 -35.94 13.96 8.74
N LYS A 216 -35.08 14.31 9.70
CA LYS A 216 -35.31 15.41 10.66
C LYS A 216 -35.16 16.80 10.06
N TYR A 217 -34.44 16.90 8.93
CA TYR A 217 -34.21 18.13 8.18
C TYR A 217 -35.23 18.24 7.03
N VAL A 218 -36.44 18.70 7.31
CA VAL A 218 -37.39 19.10 6.27
C VAL A 218 -36.89 20.41 5.66
N ALA A 219 -35.94 20.31 4.76
CA ALA A 219 -35.55 21.45 3.93
C ALA A 219 -36.64 21.68 2.85
N PRO A 220 -37.00 22.93 2.55
CA PRO A 220 -37.96 23.23 1.49
C PRO A 220 -37.48 22.66 0.16
N VAL A 221 -38.29 21.86 -0.51
CA VAL A 221 -38.03 21.19 -1.78
C VAL A 221 -37.48 22.20 -2.80
N PRO A 222 -36.22 22.10 -3.24
CA PRO A 222 -35.72 22.96 -4.30
C PRO A 222 -36.43 22.57 -5.61
N LYS A 223 -36.93 23.55 -6.32
CA LYS A 223 -37.54 23.38 -7.64
C LYS A 223 -36.61 22.53 -8.52
N LYS A 224 -37.10 21.38 -8.97
CA LYS A 224 -36.58 20.45 -9.97
C LYS A 224 -35.05 20.53 -10.23
N SER A 225 -34.29 19.70 -9.58
CA SER A 225 -32.89 19.48 -9.97
C SER A 225 -32.84 18.78 -11.32
N MET A 226 -32.05 19.35 -12.26
CA MET A 226 -31.82 18.72 -13.56
C MET A 226 -31.26 17.31 -13.39
N THR A 227 -31.84 16.36 -14.09
CA THR A 227 -31.31 14.98 -14.15
C THR A 227 -29.91 14.95 -14.76
N MET A 228 -29.14 13.91 -14.50
CA MET A 228 -27.80 13.77 -15.07
C MET A 228 -27.81 13.80 -16.60
N LYS A 229 -28.87 13.29 -17.22
CA LYS A 229 -29.12 13.36 -18.68
C LYS A 229 -29.25 14.81 -19.16
N GLU A 230 -30.08 15.62 -18.50
CA GLU A 230 -30.25 17.05 -18.80
C GLU A 230 -28.97 17.87 -18.62
N ARG A 231 -28.13 17.51 -17.64
CA ARG A 231 -26.81 18.14 -17.45
C ARG A 231 -25.82 17.81 -18.58
N ILE A 232 -25.84 16.54 -19.03
CA ILE A 232 -25.03 16.08 -20.16
C ILE A 232 -25.48 16.76 -21.47
N ASP A 233 -26.77 16.85 -21.71
CA ASP A 233 -27.30 17.47 -22.93
C ASP A 233 -27.01 18.97 -22.95
N LYS A 234 -27.13 19.66 -21.81
CA LYS A 234 -26.76 21.09 -21.66
C LYS A 234 -25.25 21.32 -21.84
N ALA A 235 -24.41 20.37 -21.41
CA ALA A 235 -22.97 20.43 -21.64
C ALA A 235 -22.62 20.23 -23.11
N LYS A 236 -23.28 19.32 -23.80
CA LYS A 236 -23.12 19.07 -25.25
C LYS A 236 -23.52 20.30 -26.07
N THR A 237 -24.66 20.93 -25.77
CA THR A 237 -25.13 22.15 -26.43
C THR A 237 -24.13 23.29 -26.28
N LYS A 238 -23.60 23.51 -25.05
CA LYS A 238 -22.57 24.55 -24.83
C LYS A 238 -21.26 24.27 -25.58
N LEU A 239 -20.90 22.99 -25.76
CA LEU A 239 -19.70 22.60 -26.49
C LEU A 239 -19.89 22.85 -28.03
N SER A 240 -21.06 22.57 -28.57
CA SER A 240 -21.39 22.83 -30.00
C SER A 240 -21.41 24.32 -30.31
N GLU A 241 -21.98 25.14 -29.41
CA GLU A 241 -22.00 26.60 -29.57
C GLU A 241 -20.60 27.23 -29.49
N LYS A 242 -19.71 26.64 -28.67
CA LYS A 242 -18.32 27.10 -28.53
C LYS A 242 -17.47 26.73 -29.76
N ASN A 243 -17.79 25.62 -30.42
CA ASN A 243 -17.14 25.20 -31.66
C ASN A 243 -17.61 26.00 -32.87
N HIS A 244 -18.88 26.43 -32.90
CA HIS A 244 -19.40 27.32 -33.97
C HIS A 244 -18.84 28.74 -33.89
N LYS A 245 -18.52 29.24 -32.67
CA LYS A 245 -17.88 30.55 -32.48
C LYS A 245 -16.39 30.59 -32.80
N LYS A 246 -15.75 29.46 -33.05
CA LYS A 246 -14.34 29.37 -33.46
C LYS A 246 -14.14 29.20 -34.96
N LEU A 247 -15.21 29.07 -35.72
CA LEU A 247 -15.20 28.86 -37.19
C LEU A 247 -15.71 30.08 -38.00
N ASN A 248 -16.04 31.15 -37.30
CA ASN A 248 -16.28 32.48 -37.83
C ASN A 248 -15.28 33.46 -37.16
#